data_91af25343517052c95bbbf9e2a615442
#
_entry.id   91af25343517052c95bbbf9e2a615442
#
_cell.length_a   1.000
_cell.length_b   1.000
_cell.length_c   1.000
_cell.angle_alpha   90.00
_cell.angle_beta   90.00
_cell.angle_gamma   90.00
#
_symmetry.space_group_name_H-M   'P 1'
#
loop_
_entity.id
_entity.type
_entity.pdbx_description
1 polymer ?
#
loop_
_entity_poly.entity_id
_entity_poly.type
_entity_poly.pdbx_seq_one_letter_code
_entity_poly.pdbx_strand_id
1 'polypeptide(L)'
;MIDSISALEREQIVEALATIVRPDQIDTDEQALDEASVDRFKKYQAVHGIFDAPRPAAIVYAESTDDVARVLAFANENLVNVVPRTGRTGTEGGLETSVADTVVLDGSRMKAILTVDERNMQVTVQAGAPLQVVEDTLRKLGLTTGHSPQSKPLAQYGGLVATRSIGQFSTLYGAIEDMVVGLEAVFPDGTVTRVKNVPRRSAGPDIRHVIIGNEGALCFVTEVTVKVFRHFPDNNEFHAALVDDMATGIEILREVVVGGFRPSVARLYSPEDANQHFAHFSNGKCVVVFVAEGPASIVAATSAEIQRVFDLHPHEKVEPALIEAWFDNLNWGPDKIEAEKAAMREHHHLGYTTEISADWSSVGAIYDAVMHRVRTEFPAASDLTMLGGHSSHSYQTGTNMYFVYDYDIDCAPAEEIEKYHVPLNAIIVEEALRHGGSMVHHHGIGKYRTPWTLAEHGSAYAILAGLKQQFDPNGIMNKGTIYPVAGAGIAPRG
;
A
#
# COMPACT_ATOMS: atom_id res chain seq x y z
N MET A 1 -16.10 17.24 13.72
CA MET A 1 -16.63 15.87 13.78
C MET A 1 -16.92 15.58 15.24
N ILE A 2 -18.02 14.91 15.54
CA ILE A 2 -18.41 14.58 16.91
C ILE A 2 -17.52 13.41 17.33
N ASP A 3 -16.70 13.59 18.38
CA ASP A 3 -15.97 12.49 19.02
C ASP A 3 -16.94 11.68 19.88
N SER A 4 -17.82 10.94 19.19
CA SER A 4 -18.76 10.05 19.86
C SER A 4 -17.99 8.76 20.25
N ILE A 5 -17.97 8.49 21.57
CA ILE A 5 -17.44 7.27 22.15
C ILE A 5 -18.62 6.41 22.59
N SER A 6 -18.54 5.10 22.38
CA SER A 6 -19.56 4.17 22.87
C SER A 6 -19.76 4.30 24.38
N ALA A 7 -21.01 4.19 24.79
CA ALA A 7 -21.35 4.06 26.21
C ALA A 7 -21.35 2.61 26.71
N LEU A 8 -21.13 1.64 25.79
CA LEU A 8 -21.06 0.22 26.13
C LEU A 8 -19.65 -0.11 26.64
N GLU A 9 -19.60 -0.91 27.70
CA GLU A 9 -18.38 -1.53 28.19
C GLU A 9 -18.01 -2.74 27.29
N ARG A 10 -16.75 -3.15 27.34
CA ARG A 10 -16.21 -4.27 26.53
C ARG A 10 -17.08 -5.53 26.57
N GLU A 11 -17.47 -5.97 27.76
CA GLU A 11 -18.28 -7.16 27.97
C GLU A 11 -19.66 -7.05 27.27
N GLN A 12 -20.27 -5.87 27.31
CA GLN A 12 -21.54 -5.61 26.66
C GLN A 12 -21.43 -5.63 25.14
N ILE A 13 -20.30 -5.11 24.59
CA ILE A 13 -20.01 -5.20 23.16
C ILE A 13 -19.87 -6.67 22.73
N VAL A 14 -19.09 -7.46 23.46
CA VAL A 14 -18.87 -8.88 23.15
C VAL A 14 -20.17 -9.69 23.25
N GLU A 15 -20.98 -9.47 24.29
CA GLU A 15 -22.28 -10.14 24.46
C GLU A 15 -23.22 -9.80 23.30
N ALA A 16 -23.31 -8.53 22.89
CA ALA A 16 -24.13 -8.13 21.77
C ALA A 16 -23.64 -8.74 20.45
N LEU A 17 -22.33 -8.76 20.18
CA LEU A 17 -21.75 -9.37 19.00
C LEU A 17 -22.10 -10.88 18.92
N ALA A 18 -22.11 -11.59 20.06
CA ALA A 18 -22.48 -13.01 20.12
C ALA A 18 -23.93 -13.29 19.74
N THR A 19 -24.81 -12.27 19.71
CA THR A 19 -26.17 -12.37 19.17
C THR A 19 -26.26 -12.10 17.68
N ILE A 20 -25.22 -11.48 17.10
CA ILE A 20 -25.18 -11.01 15.70
C ILE A 20 -24.46 -12.01 14.80
N VAL A 21 -23.34 -12.55 15.27
CA VAL A 21 -22.53 -13.55 14.57
C VAL A 21 -22.34 -14.79 15.44
N ARG A 22 -21.84 -15.88 14.85
CA ARG A 22 -21.61 -17.11 15.63
C ARG A 22 -20.43 -16.94 16.62
N PRO A 23 -20.44 -17.65 17.76
CA PRO A 23 -19.36 -17.53 18.75
C PRO A 23 -17.96 -17.85 18.20
N ASP A 24 -17.84 -18.74 17.21
CA ASP A 24 -16.56 -19.11 16.57
C ASP A 24 -16.02 -18.03 15.61
N GLN A 25 -16.79 -16.99 15.36
CA GLN A 25 -16.38 -15.80 14.61
C GLN A 25 -15.83 -14.69 15.52
N ILE A 26 -15.96 -14.81 16.84
CA ILE A 26 -15.53 -13.79 17.79
C ILE A 26 -14.28 -14.27 18.51
N ASP A 27 -13.21 -13.48 18.47
CA ASP A 27 -11.98 -13.74 19.18
C ASP A 27 -11.76 -12.63 20.23
N THR A 28 -11.59 -13.07 21.49
CA THR A 28 -11.34 -12.21 22.64
C THR A 28 -10.07 -12.59 23.38
N ASP A 29 -9.22 -13.45 22.78
CA ASP A 29 -7.91 -13.79 23.33
C ASP A 29 -7.05 -12.54 23.48
N GLU A 30 -6.48 -12.35 24.66
CA GLU A 30 -5.76 -11.11 24.97
C GLU A 30 -4.55 -10.86 24.07
N GLN A 31 -3.80 -11.91 23.74
CA GLN A 31 -2.66 -11.79 22.85
C GLN A 31 -3.10 -11.46 21.43
N ALA A 32 -4.15 -12.12 20.94
CA ALA A 32 -4.72 -11.83 19.63
C ALA A 32 -5.23 -10.39 19.53
N LEU A 33 -5.82 -9.85 20.60
CA LEU A 33 -6.28 -8.47 20.66
C LEU A 33 -5.11 -7.48 20.68
N ASP A 34 -4.05 -7.75 21.44
CA ASP A 34 -2.84 -6.92 21.47
C ASP A 34 -2.20 -6.87 20.07
N GLU A 35 -2.01 -8.02 19.44
CA GLU A 35 -1.49 -8.10 18.07
C GLU A 35 -2.42 -7.42 17.03
N ALA A 36 -3.73 -7.37 17.30
CA ALA A 36 -4.71 -6.72 16.44
C ALA A 36 -4.80 -5.21 16.64
N SER A 37 -4.22 -4.69 17.71
CA SER A 37 -4.22 -3.25 18.01
C SER A 37 -3.24 -2.45 17.17
N VAL A 38 -2.23 -3.11 16.57
CA VAL A 38 -1.18 -2.49 15.77
C VAL A 38 -1.15 -3.06 14.35
N ASP A 39 -0.55 -2.33 13.42
CA ASP A 39 -0.28 -2.85 12.08
C ASP A 39 1.21 -3.27 11.92
N ARG A 40 1.57 -3.65 10.69
CA ARG A 40 2.93 -4.06 10.36
C ARG A 40 3.97 -2.95 10.58
N PHE A 41 3.55 -1.72 10.68
CA PHE A 41 4.44 -0.59 10.91
C PHE A 41 5.18 -0.69 12.24
N LYS A 42 4.49 -1.03 13.33
CA LYS A 42 5.09 -1.24 14.66
C LYS A 42 5.77 -2.61 14.83
N LYS A 43 6.40 -3.12 13.77
CA LYS A 43 7.00 -4.46 13.75
C LYS A 43 8.09 -4.66 14.81
N TYR A 44 8.90 -3.62 15.09
CA TYR A 44 9.95 -3.70 16.10
C TYR A 44 9.36 -3.76 17.51
N GLN A 45 8.40 -2.92 17.82
CA GLN A 45 7.67 -2.97 19.09
C GLN A 45 6.99 -4.33 19.29
N ALA A 46 6.29 -4.81 18.25
CA ALA A 46 5.56 -6.08 18.30
C ALA A 46 6.48 -7.30 18.56
N VAL A 47 7.69 -7.36 17.95
CA VAL A 47 8.62 -8.46 18.20
C VAL A 47 9.19 -8.45 19.63
N HIS A 48 9.15 -7.31 20.32
CA HIS A 48 9.50 -7.17 21.73
C HIS A 48 8.29 -7.27 22.67
N GLY A 49 7.10 -7.62 22.16
CA GLY A 49 5.88 -7.78 22.96
C GLY A 49 5.29 -6.47 23.48
N ILE A 50 5.58 -5.33 22.81
CA ILE A 50 5.09 -4.01 23.18
C ILE A 50 3.91 -3.65 22.27
N PHE A 51 2.75 -3.40 22.90
CA PHE A 51 1.51 -3.02 22.26
C PHE A 51 0.94 -1.81 23.00
N ASP A 52 1.22 -0.61 22.53
CA ASP A 52 0.87 0.65 23.16
C ASP A 52 -0.44 1.27 22.64
N ALA A 53 -1.00 0.70 21.57
CA ALA A 53 -2.31 1.12 21.06
C ALA A 53 -3.46 0.62 21.96
N PRO A 54 -4.59 1.34 22.02
CA PRO A 54 -5.76 0.93 22.79
C PRO A 54 -6.23 -0.48 22.39
N ARG A 55 -6.37 -1.39 23.37
CA ARG A 55 -6.80 -2.77 23.11
C ARG A 55 -8.23 -2.81 22.56
N PRO A 56 -8.52 -3.52 21.46
CA PRO A 56 -9.89 -3.71 20.97
C PRO A 56 -10.74 -4.58 21.91
N ALA A 57 -12.08 -4.47 21.81
CA ALA A 57 -13.00 -5.32 22.54
C ALA A 57 -13.01 -6.75 22.01
N ALA A 58 -12.99 -6.89 20.69
CA ALA A 58 -13.01 -8.18 20.00
C ALA A 58 -12.49 -8.05 18.58
N ILE A 59 -12.04 -9.19 18.03
CA ILE A 59 -11.89 -9.40 16.59
C ILE A 59 -13.12 -10.20 16.12
N VAL A 60 -13.83 -9.68 15.10
CA VAL A 60 -14.95 -10.38 14.47
C VAL A 60 -14.54 -10.82 13.07
N TYR A 61 -14.48 -12.14 12.87
CA TYR A 61 -14.19 -12.75 11.57
C TYR A 61 -15.47 -12.89 10.74
N ALA A 62 -15.73 -11.94 9.86
CA ALA A 62 -16.88 -12.01 8.95
C ALA A 62 -16.68 -13.13 7.90
N GLU A 63 -17.76 -13.85 7.59
CA GLU A 63 -17.79 -14.90 6.57
C GLU A 63 -18.73 -14.57 5.41
N SER A 64 -19.54 -13.52 5.57
CA SER A 64 -20.51 -13.06 4.57
C SER A 64 -20.68 -11.54 4.60
N THR A 65 -21.21 -10.99 3.50
CA THR A 65 -21.64 -9.58 3.44
C THR A 65 -22.70 -9.25 4.50
N ASP A 66 -23.56 -10.22 4.83
CA ASP A 66 -24.59 -10.04 5.86
C ASP A 66 -23.99 -9.92 7.28
N ASP A 67 -22.94 -10.69 7.59
CA ASP A 67 -22.21 -10.52 8.85
C ASP A 67 -21.63 -9.11 8.96
N VAL A 68 -20.97 -8.63 7.90
CA VAL A 68 -20.43 -7.27 7.86
C VAL A 68 -21.52 -6.23 8.07
N ALA A 69 -22.67 -6.37 7.38
CA ALA A 69 -23.77 -5.43 7.46
C ALA A 69 -24.35 -5.35 8.88
N ARG A 70 -24.58 -6.49 9.52
CA ARG A 70 -25.13 -6.54 10.87
C ARG A 70 -24.16 -6.01 11.92
N VAL A 71 -22.87 -6.33 11.81
CA VAL A 71 -21.84 -5.83 12.74
C VAL A 71 -21.69 -4.30 12.60
N LEU A 72 -21.65 -3.78 11.38
CA LEU A 72 -21.54 -2.34 11.15
C LEU A 72 -22.80 -1.59 11.64
N ALA A 73 -23.99 -2.10 11.36
CA ALA A 73 -25.24 -1.50 11.86
C ALA A 73 -25.25 -1.43 13.39
N PHE A 74 -24.89 -2.53 14.08
CA PHE A 74 -24.74 -2.55 15.54
C PHE A 74 -23.73 -1.51 16.03
N ALA A 75 -22.55 -1.46 15.41
CA ALA A 75 -21.50 -0.54 15.78
C ALA A 75 -21.94 0.92 15.59
N ASN A 76 -22.66 1.21 14.51
CA ASN A 76 -23.17 2.55 14.21
C ASN A 76 -24.27 3.00 15.20
N GLU A 77 -25.18 2.10 15.57
CA GLU A 77 -26.24 2.38 16.55
C GLU A 77 -25.68 2.64 17.96
N ASN A 78 -24.58 1.98 18.31
CA ASN A 78 -23.97 2.04 19.65
C ASN A 78 -22.69 2.88 19.70
N LEU A 79 -22.32 3.56 18.63
CA LEU A 79 -21.14 4.42 18.51
C LEU A 79 -19.80 3.68 18.78
N VAL A 80 -19.77 2.38 18.49
CA VAL A 80 -18.56 1.53 18.63
C VAL A 80 -17.63 1.78 17.46
N ASN A 81 -16.37 2.11 17.72
CA ASN A 81 -15.39 2.25 16.65
C ASN A 81 -15.10 0.90 15.98
N VAL A 82 -14.96 0.90 14.65
CA VAL A 82 -14.64 -0.30 13.86
C VAL A 82 -13.36 -0.05 13.06
N VAL A 83 -12.42 -0.98 13.16
CA VAL A 83 -11.24 -1.04 12.26
C VAL A 83 -11.42 -2.20 11.30
N PRO A 84 -11.73 -1.95 10.02
CA PRO A 84 -11.79 -2.98 8.98
C PRO A 84 -10.40 -3.52 8.63
N ARG A 85 -10.27 -4.82 8.44
CA ARG A 85 -9.02 -5.41 7.94
C ARG A 85 -9.24 -6.67 7.13
N THR A 86 -8.25 -7.05 6.33
CA THR A 86 -8.17 -8.32 5.61
C THR A 86 -6.72 -8.88 5.65
N GLY A 87 -5.89 -8.63 4.64
CA GLY A 87 -4.54 -9.19 4.50
C GLY A 87 -3.47 -8.68 5.47
N ARG A 88 -3.71 -7.61 6.19
CA ARG A 88 -2.82 -7.02 7.21
C ARG A 88 -1.42 -6.68 6.70
N THR A 89 -1.32 -6.16 5.48
CA THR A 89 -0.04 -5.79 4.84
C THR A 89 0.23 -4.28 4.81
N GLY A 90 -0.66 -3.47 5.41
CA GLY A 90 -0.50 -2.01 5.52
C GLY A 90 0.69 -1.63 6.40
N THR A 91 1.29 -0.46 6.11
CA THR A 91 2.52 0.03 6.73
C THR A 91 2.45 1.46 7.25
N GLU A 92 1.27 2.10 7.23
CA GLU A 92 1.11 3.51 7.60
C GLU A 92 0.23 3.71 8.84
N GLY A 93 0.14 2.71 9.73
CA GLY A 93 -0.69 2.77 10.93
C GLY A 93 -2.21 2.65 10.65
N GLY A 94 -2.61 2.32 9.43
CA GLY A 94 -4.03 2.27 9.03
C GLY A 94 -4.85 1.23 9.78
N LEU A 95 -4.22 0.19 10.31
CA LEU A 95 -4.89 -0.87 11.09
C LEU A 95 -4.80 -0.67 12.60
N GLU A 96 -4.08 0.34 13.08
CA GLU A 96 -3.96 0.60 14.51
C GLU A 96 -5.30 1.03 15.12
N THR A 97 -5.55 0.57 16.33
CA THR A 97 -6.70 1.04 17.09
C THR A 97 -6.38 2.40 17.73
N SER A 98 -7.25 3.39 17.52
CA SER A 98 -7.11 4.73 18.10
C SER A 98 -8.01 4.95 19.32
N VAL A 99 -8.95 4.02 19.57
CA VAL A 99 -9.97 4.08 20.62
C VAL A 99 -10.05 2.72 21.30
N ALA A 100 -10.14 2.72 22.63
CA ALA A 100 -10.36 1.50 23.39
C ALA A 100 -11.71 0.86 23.00
N ASP A 101 -11.81 -0.44 23.22
CA ASP A 101 -13.02 -1.23 22.94
C ASP A 101 -13.52 -1.16 21.49
N THR A 102 -12.59 -0.89 20.56
CA THR A 102 -12.82 -0.98 19.12
C THR A 102 -13.15 -2.42 18.72
N VAL A 103 -14.06 -2.60 17.78
CA VAL A 103 -14.24 -3.87 17.09
C VAL A 103 -13.33 -3.94 15.87
N VAL A 104 -12.43 -4.91 15.84
CA VAL A 104 -11.65 -5.22 14.64
C VAL A 104 -12.48 -6.15 13.77
N LEU A 105 -12.99 -5.63 12.63
CA LEU A 105 -13.81 -6.41 11.70
C LEU A 105 -12.92 -7.02 10.62
N ASP A 106 -12.71 -8.33 10.70
CA ASP A 106 -11.77 -9.07 9.86
C ASP A 106 -12.49 -9.87 8.77
N GLY A 107 -12.24 -9.55 7.51
CA GLY A 107 -12.80 -10.22 6.34
C GLY A 107 -11.94 -11.34 5.77
N SER A 108 -10.89 -11.79 6.46
CA SER A 108 -9.95 -12.79 5.92
C SER A 108 -10.59 -14.16 5.68
N ARG A 109 -11.74 -14.46 6.33
CA ARG A 109 -12.52 -15.69 6.07
C ARG A 109 -13.39 -15.59 4.81
N MET A 110 -13.64 -14.41 4.28
CA MET A 110 -14.37 -14.17 3.03
C MET A 110 -13.43 -14.34 1.82
N LYS A 111 -12.99 -15.56 1.51
CA LYS A 111 -11.85 -15.84 0.61
C LYS A 111 -12.22 -16.54 -0.71
N ALA A 112 -13.51 -16.61 -1.05
CA ALA A 112 -13.93 -17.32 -2.25
C ALA A 112 -13.58 -16.56 -3.54
N ILE A 113 -13.17 -17.31 -4.57
CA ILE A 113 -13.21 -16.88 -5.97
C ILE A 113 -14.62 -17.20 -6.47
N LEU A 114 -15.44 -16.16 -6.68
CA LEU A 114 -16.85 -16.31 -7.00
C LEU A 114 -17.08 -16.66 -8.48
N THR A 115 -16.33 -16.00 -9.38
CA THR A 115 -16.49 -16.21 -10.82
C THR A 115 -15.18 -15.89 -11.54
N VAL A 116 -14.79 -16.73 -12.50
CA VAL A 116 -13.78 -16.42 -13.52
C VAL A 116 -14.51 -16.34 -14.86
N ASP A 117 -14.55 -15.17 -15.45
CA ASP A 117 -15.22 -14.92 -16.74
C ASP A 117 -14.15 -14.66 -17.81
N GLU A 118 -13.73 -15.73 -18.48
CA GLU A 118 -12.71 -15.69 -19.52
C GLU A 118 -13.17 -14.90 -20.77
N ARG A 119 -14.48 -14.86 -21.05
CA ARG A 119 -15.00 -14.11 -22.18
C ARG A 119 -14.94 -12.61 -21.96
N ASN A 120 -15.31 -12.17 -20.75
CA ASN A 120 -15.30 -10.77 -20.37
C ASN A 120 -13.96 -10.34 -19.75
N MET A 121 -13.00 -11.28 -19.63
CA MET A 121 -11.69 -11.02 -19.03
C MET A 121 -11.79 -10.40 -17.64
N GLN A 122 -12.54 -11.06 -16.76
CA GLN A 122 -12.82 -10.59 -15.38
C GLN A 122 -12.76 -11.74 -14.39
N VAL A 123 -12.38 -11.43 -13.16
CA VAL A 123 -12.54 -12.32 -12.01
C VAL A 123 -13.26 -11.57 -10.89
N THR A 124 -14.24 -12.22 -10.27
CA THR A 124 -14.94 -11.70 -9.08
C THR A 124 -14.54 -12.52 -7.87
N VAL A 125 -14.13 -11.84 -6.81
CA VAL A 125 -13.63 -12.45 -5.59
C VAL A 125 -14.22 -11.77 -4.36
N GLN A 126 -14.28 -12.48 -3.24
CA GLN A 126 -14.55 -11.88 -1.95
C GLN A 126 -13.32 -11.12 -1.42
N ALA A 127 -13.54 -10.16 -0.53
CA ALA A 127 -12.53 -9.24 -0.01
C ALA A 127 -11.32 -9.91 0.65
N GLY A 128 -11.51 -11.05 1.30
CA GLY A 128 -10.47 -11.85 1.94
C GLY A 128 -9.76 -12.84 1.01
N ALA A 129 -10.08 -12.86 -0.29
CA ALA A 129 -9.39 -13.73 -1.24
C ALA A 129 -7.91 -13.32 -1.35
N PRO A 130 -6.94 -14.24 -1.08
CA PRO A 130 -5.53 -13.93 -1.22
C PRO A 130 -5.15 -13.72 -2.69
N LEU A 131 -4.43 -12.65 -2.98
CA LEU A 131 -4.02 -12.30 -4.35
C LEU A 131 -3.21 -13.42 -5.01
N GLN A 132 -2.30 -14.08 -4.25
CA GLN A 132 -1.51 -15.20 -4.78
C GLN A 132 -2.38 -16.37 -5.20
N VAL A 133 -3.41 -16.73 -4.42
CA VAL A 133 -4.32 -17.84 -4.75
C VAL A 133 -5.13 -17.55 -6.02
N VAL A 134 -5.57 -16.30 -6.18
CA VAL A 134 -6.28 -15.86 -7.39
C VAL A 134 -5.36 -15.91 -8.60
N GLU A 135 -4.14 -15.40 -8.47
CA GLU A 135 -3.11 -15.43 -9.53
C GLU A 135 -2.81 -16.88 -9.96
N ASP A 136 -2.55 -17.79 -9.01
CA ASP A 136 -2.26 -19.20 -9.29
C ASP A 136 -3.42 -19.91 -9.99
N THR A 137 -4.65 -19.51 -9.67
CA THR A 137 -5.86 -20.03 -10.31
C THR A 137 -5.97 -19.53 -11.75
N LEU A 138 -5.73 -18.25 -11.99
CA LEU A 138 -5.78 -17.64 -13.31
C LEU A 138 -4.67 -18.15 -14.24
N ARG A 139 -3.46 -18.37 -13.71
CA ARG A 139 -2.33 -18.89 -14.51
C ARG A 139 -2.60 -20.26 -15.12
N LYS A 140 -3.37 -21.11 -14.46
CA LYS A 140 -3.82 -22.41 -15.00
C LYS A 140 -4.71 -22.26 -16.23
N LEU A 141 -5.30 -21.07 -16.43
CA LEU A 141 -6.14 -20.71 -17.56
C LEU A 141 -5.40 -19.84 -18.60
N GLY A 142 -4.09 -19.65 -18.44
CA GLY A 142 -3.30 -18.75 -19.30
C GLY A 142 -3.61 -17.26 -19.07
N LEU A 143 -4.11 -16.93 -17.88
CA LEU A 143 -4.46 -15.57 -17.47
C LEU A 143 -3.58 -15.10 -16.30
N THR A 144 -3.54 -13.79 -16.07
CA THR A 144 -2.87 -13.15 -14.94
C THR A 144 -3.69 -11.97 -14.43
N THR A 145 -3.56 -11.66 -13.15
CA THR A 145 -4.09 -10.41 -12.59
C THR A 145 -3.29 -9.20 -13.08
N GLY A 146 -2.02 -9.37 -13.45
CA GLY A 146 -1.08 -8.27 -13.73
C GLY A 146 -0.73 -7.44 -12.47
N HIS A 147 -1.35 -7.74 -11.31
CA HIS A 147 -1.14 -7.02 -10.06
C HIS A 147 -0.16 -7.79 -9.16
N SER A 148 1.00 -7.23 -8.89
CA SER A 148 2.05 -7.90 -8.12
C SER A 148 2.72 -6.92 -7.15
N PRO A 149 2.03 -6.49 -6.08
CA PRO A 149 2.71 -5.79 -4.99
C PRO A 149 3.71 -6.72 -4.32
N GLN A 150 4.72 -6.17 -3.65
CA GLN A 150 5.74 -6.96 -2.95
C GLN A 150 5.10 -7.93 -1.93
N SER A 151 4.00 -7.50 -1.31
CA SER A 151 3.20 -8.27 -0.37
C SER A 151 2.23 -9.29 -1.00
N LYS A 152 2.30 -9.54 -2.32
CA LYS A 152 1.38 -10.43 -3.07
C LYS A 152 1.04 -11.75 -2.36
N PRO A 153 1.99 -12.46 -1.71
CA PRO A 153 1.67 -13.71 -1.03
C PRO A 153 0.72 -13.57 0.16
N LEU A 154 0.61 -12.37 0.74
CA LEU A 154 -0.17 -12.08 1.95
C LEU A 154 -1.37 -11.17 1.68
N ALA A 155 -1.27 -10.31 0.68
CA ALA A 155 -2.27 -9.30 0.37
C ALA A 155 -3.60 -9.93 -0.04
N GLN A 156 -4.71 -9.30 0.37
CA GLN A 156 -6.08 -9.69 0.08
C GLN A 156 -6.85 -8.55 -0.59
N TYR A 157 -7.80 -8.87 -1.44
CA TYR A 157 -8.44 -7.92 -2.36
C TYR A 157 -9.13 -6.74 -1.67
N GLY A 158 -9.77 -6.93 -0.52
CA GLY A 158 -10.40 -5.83 0.23
C GLY A 158 -9.39 -4.77 0.65
N GLY A 159 -8.22 -5.21 1.18
CA GLY A 159 -7.12 -4.32 1.55
C GLY A 159 -6.48 -3.63 0.35
N LEU A 160 -6.24 -4.39 -0.75
CA LEU A 160 -5.69 -3.83 -1.99
C LEU A 160 -6.55 -2.67 -2.52
N VAL A 161 -7.88 -2.86 -2.55
CA VAL A 161 -8.83 -1.82 -2.99
C VAL A 161 -8.87 -0.66 -2.00
N ALA A 162 -8.92 -0.96 -0.70
CA ALA A 162 -9.03 0.07 0.34
C ALA A 162 -7.80 1.00 0.40
N THR A 163 -6.60 0.52 0.04
CA THR A 163 -5.36 1.30 0.05
C THR A 163 -4.91 1.80 -1.33
N ARG A 164 -5.70 1.60 -2.40
CA ARG A 164 -5.28 1.90 -3.79
C ARG A 164 -3.94 1.25 -4.15
N SER A 165 -3.79 -0.02 -3.81
CA SER A 165 -2.56 -0.77 -4.00
C SER A 165 -2.03 -0.70 -5.44
N ILE A 166 -0.72 -0.52 -5.59
CA ILE A 166 -0.04 -0.54 -6.87
C ILE A 166 0.96 -1.70 -6.89
N GLY A 167 0.92 -2.47 -7.96
CA GLY A 167 1.84 -3.60 -8.17
C GLY A 167 3.07 -3.20 -8.97
N GLN A 168 4.12 -4.01 -8.86
CA GLN A 168 5.42 -3.79 -9.52
C GLN A 168 5.33 -3.72 -11.05
N PHE A 169 4.22 -4.21 -11.63
CA PHE A 169 3.96 -4.22 -13.08
C PHE A 169 2.99 -3.11 -13.52
N SER A 170 2.83 -2.07 -12.70
CA SER A 170 1.83 -1.01 -12.91
C SER A 170 2.08 -0.16 -14.16
N THR A 171 3.31 -0.05 -14.64
CA THR A 171 3.61 0.66 -15.89
C THR A 171 2.92 0.01 -17.09
N LEU A 172 2.79 -1.33 -17.08
CA LEU A 172 2.05 -2.07 -18.11
C LEU A 172 0.57 -2.20 -17.79
N TYR A 173 0.23 -2.71 -16.60
CA TYR A 173 -1.12 -3.16 -16.26
C TYR A 173 -1.98 -2.11 -15.54
N GLY A 174 -1.36 -1.06 -15.02
CA GLY A 174 -2.00 -0.06 -14.15
C GLY A 174 -2.03 -0.49 -12.68
N ALA A 175 -2.70 0.30 -11.86
CA ALA A 175 -2.92 0.08 -10.44
C ALA A 175 -4.26 -0.62 -10.18
N ILE A 176 -4.58 -0.94 -8.93
CA ILE A 176 -5.85 -1.62 -8.58
C ILE A 176 -7.07 -0.80 -9.03
N GLU A 177 -7.03 0.53 -8.95
CA GLU A 177 -8.09 1.43 -9.41
C GLU A 177 -8.34 1.35 -10.91
N ASP A 178 -7.30 1.05 -11.71
CA ASP A 178 -7.43 0.82 -13.15
C ASP A 178 -7.98 -0.58 -13.45
N MET A 179 -7.82 -1.52 -12.54
CA MET A 179 -8.23 -2.92 -12.70
C MET A 179 -9.66 -3.17 -12.24
N VAL A 180 -10.12 -2.52 -11.17
CA VAL A 180 -11.46 -2.71 -10.62
C VAL A 180 -12.52 -2.26 -11.61
N VAL A 181 -13.39 -3.20 -12.05
CA VAL A 181 -14.53 -2.91 -12.93
C VAL A 181 -15.84 -2.78 -12.16
N GLY A 182 -15.94 -3.45 -11.00
CA GLY A 182 -17.08 -3.37 -10.10
C GLY A 182 -16.71 -3.85 -8.70
N LEU A 183 -17.52 -3.53 -7.72
CA LEU A 183 -17.29 -3.93 -6.33
C LEU A 183 -18.59 -3.89 -5.52
N GLU A 184 -18.57 -4.54 -4.35
CA GLU A 184 -19.59 -4.44 -3.32
C GLU A 184 -18.95 -3.93 -2.04
N ALA A 185 -19.64 -3.07 -1.33
CA ALA A 185 -19.22 -2.53 -0.05
C ALA A 185 -20.40 -2.34 0.89
N VAL A 186 -20.12 -2.39 2.19
CA VAL A 186 -21.10 -2.11 3.25
C VAL A 186 -20.71 -0.83 3.96
N PHE A 187 -21.67 0.09 4.07
CA PHE A 187 -21.53 1.35 4.80
C PHE A 187 -21.90 1.19 6.28
N PRO A 188 -21.54 2.16 7.15
CA PRO A 188 -21.75 2.05 8.60
C PRO A 188 -23.19 1.77 9.05
N ASP A 189 -24.19 2.22 8.30
CA ASP A 189 -25.61 1.97 8.58
C ASP A 189 -26.07 0.53 8.20
N GLY A 190 -25.16 -0.32 7.74
CA GLY A 190 -25.46 -1.67 7.25
C GLY A 190 -25.91 -1.71 5.79
N THR A 191 -25.99 -0.57 5.10
CA THR A 191 -26.39 -0.53 3.68
C THR A 191 -25.36 -1.21 2.79
N VAL A 192 -25.82 -2.24 2.06
CA VAL A 192 -24.99 -2.93 1.04
C VAL A 192 -25.13 -2.21 -0.29
N THR A 193 -24.01 -1.77 -0.85
CA THR A 193 -23.96 -1.05 -2.12
C THR A 193 -23.14 -1.85 -3.14
N ARG A 194 -23.71 -2.07 -4.32
CA ARG A 194 -23.04 -2.75 -5.43
C ARG A 194 -22.86 -1.83 -6.63
N VAL A 195 -21.62 -1.74 -7.09
CA VAL A 195 -21.25 -1.01 -8.32
C VAL A 195 -21.15 -2.01 -9.47
N LYS A 196 -21.89 -1.76 -10.57
CA LYS A 196 -22.00 -2.69 -11.72
C LYS A 196 -20.68 -2.99 -12.39
N ASN A 197 -20.47 -4.25 -12.79
CA ASN A 197 -19.32 -4.74 -13.55
C ASN A 197 -19.45 -4.40 -15.03
N VAL A 198 -19.16 -3.18 -15.40
CA VAL A 198 -19.18 -2.73 -16.81
C VAL A 198 -17.88 -1.99 -17.13
N PRO A 199 -17.39 -2.06 -18.40
CA PRO A 199 -16.08 -1.49 -18.76
C PRO A 199 -15.99 0.02 -18.53
N ARG A 200 -17.05 0.75 -18.89
CA ARG A 200 -17.18 2.21 -18.74
C ARG A 200 -18.65 2.61 -18.68
N ARG A 201 -18.93 3.73 -18.01
CA ARG A 201 -20.26 4.32 -17.94
C ARG A 201 -20.16 5.83 -17.75
N SER A 202 -21.02 6.56 -18.44
CA SER A 202 -21.17 8.02 -18.32
C SER A 202 -22.45 8.36 -17.56
N ALA A 203 -22.61 7.80 -16.35
CA ALA A 203 -23.79 7.93 -15.50
C ALA A 203 -23.48 8.76 -14.24
N GLY A 204 -22.87 9.91 -14.42
CA GLY A 204 -22.38 10.78 -13.34
C GLY A 204 -20.94 10.45 -12.92
N PRO A 205 -20.50 10.98 -11.77
CA PRO A 205 -19.18 10.68 -11.20
C PRO A 205 -18.96 9.19 -11.00
N ASP A 206 -17.70 8.74 -11.09
CA ASP A 206 -17.38 7.34 -10.89
C ASP A 206 -17.38 6.96 -9.39
N ILE A 207 -18.46 6.32 -8.97
CA ILE A 207 -18.71 5.92 -7.58
C ILE A 207 -17.65 4.93 -7.05
N ARG A 208 -16.98 4.18 -7.94
CA ARG A 208 -15.87 3.30 -7.51
C ARG A 208 -14.81 4.07 -6.73
N HIS A 209 -14.48 5.28 -7.16
CA HIS A 209 -13.46 6.13 -6.55
C HIS A 209 -13.88 6.78 -5.21
N VAL A 210 -15.11 6.62 -4.77
CA VAL A 210 -15.52 6.91 -3.39
C VAL A 210 -15.10 5.78 -2.45
N ILE A 211 -15.09 4.54 -2.97
CA ILE A 211 -14.82 3.32 -2.21
C ILE A 211 -13.32 2.94 -2.31
N ILE A 212 -12.74 3.00 -3.52
CA ILE A 212 -11.30 2.71 -3.74
C ILE A 212 -10.46 3.77 -3.02
N GLY A 213 -9.58 3.34 -2.12
CA GLY A 213 -8.72 4.24 -1.36
C GLY A 213 -9.34 4.78 -0.08
N ASN A 214 -10.48 4.21 0.39
CA ASN A 214 -11.13 4.65 1.62
C ASN A 214 -10.43 4.21 2.92
N GLU A 215 -9.46 3.31 2.86
CA GLU A 215 -8.68 2.76 3.99
C GLU A 215 -9.55 2.33 5.20
N GLY A 216 -10.77 1.87 4.93
CA GLY A 216 -11.73 1.48 5.95
C GLY A 216 -12.37 2.68 6.68
N ALA A 217 -12.13 3.91 6.26
CA ALA A 217 -12.67 5.10 6.91
C ALA A 217 -14.08 5.47 6.46
N LEU A 218 -14.62 4.83 5.40
CA LEU A 218 -15.98 5.09 4.90
C LEU A 218 -16.85 3.83 4.89
N CYS A 219 -16.28 2.68 4.55
CA CYS A 219 -17.03 1.45 4.33
C CYS A 219 -16.12 0.21 4.44
N PHE A 220 -16.72 -0.97 4.44
CA PHE A 220 -16.06 -2.26 4.32
C PHE A 220 -16.30 -2.85 2.93
N VAL A 221 -15.26 -3.12 2.16
CA VAL A 221 -15.36 -3.79 0.85
C VAL A 221 -15.57 -5.29 1.05
N THR A 222 -16.59 -5.87 0.42
CA THR A 222 -16.96 -7.29 0.59
C THR A 222 -16.71 -8.14 -0.65
N GLU A 223 -16.90 -7.58 -1.86
CA GLU A 223 -16.60 -8.24 -3.13
C GLU A 223 -15.91 -7.30 -4.11
N VAL A 224 -15.02 -7.83 -4.92
CA VAL A 224 -14.30 -7.07 -5.95
C VAL A 224 -14.33 -7.84 -7.26
N THR A 225 -14.64 -7.14 -8.35
CA THR A 225 -14.45 -7.64 -9.72
C THR A 225 -13.33 -6.85 -10.38
N VAL A 226 -12.27 -7.55 -10.82
CA VAL A 226 -11.13 -6.95 -11.53
C VAL A 226 -11.01 -7.52 -12.94
N LYS A 227 -10.46 -6.72 -13.86
CA LYS A 227 -10.00 -7.23 -15.17
C LYS A 227 -8.84 -8.21 -14.95
N VAL A 228 -8.73 -9.16 -15.87
CA VAL A 228 -7.57 -10.05 -15.99
C VAL A 228 -6.96 -9.92 -17.38
N PHE A 229 -5.74 -10.38 -17.53
CA PHE A 229 -4.96 -10.24 -18.75
C PHE A 229 -4.48 -11.62 -19.23
N ARG A 230 -4.10 -11.74 -20.50
CA ARG A 230 -3.42 -12.94 -20.99
C ARG A 230 -2.01 -12.99 -20.41
N HIS A 231 -1.59 -14.17 -20.01
CA HIS A 231 -0.26 -14.42 -19.47
C HIS A 231 0.67 -14.97 -20.56
N PHE A 232 1.85 -14.36 -20.70
CA PHE A 232 2.87 -14.71 -21.70
C PHE A 232 4.23 -14.98 -21.01
N PRO A 233 4.37 -16.05 -20.22
CA PRO A 233 5.55 -16.28 -19.39
C PRO A 233 6.85 -16.44 -20.16
N ASP A 234 6.79 -16.94 -21.40
CA ASP A 234 7.97 -17.27 -22.21
C ASP A 234 8.50 -16.08 -23.03
N ASN A 235 7.84 -14.93 -22.98
CA ASN A 235 8.16 -13.78 -23.82
C ASN A 235 8.87 -12.65 -23.08
N ASN A 236 9.25 -12.83 -21.79
CA ASN A 236 9.89 -11.77 -21.05
C ASN A 236 11.30 -11.48 -21.56
N GLU A 237 11.62 -10.19 -21.78
CA GLU A 237 12.99 -9.74 -22.07
C GLU A 237 13.45 -8.76 -21.01
N PHE A 238 14.67 -8.97 -20.49
CA PHE A 238 15.27 -8.24 -19.39
C PHE A 238 16.34 -7.27 -19.89
N HIS A 239 16.26 -6.02 -19.42
CA HIS A 239 17.21 -4.97 -19.78
C HIS A 239 17.66 -4.22 -18.54
N ALA A 240 18.97 -3.96 -18.41
CA ALA A 240 19.47 -3.06 -17.39
C ALA A 240 20.72 -2.32 -17.85
N ALA A 241 20.94 -1.18 -17.23
CA ALA A 241 22.13 -0.38 -17.43
C ALA A 241 22.57 0.27 -16.12
N LEU A 242 23.88 0.49 -15.99
CA LEU A 242 24.45 1.35 -14.95
C LEU A 242 24.58 2.76 -15.50
N VAL A 243 24.16 3.76 -14.69
CA VAL A 243 24.31 5.18 -14.99
C VAL A 243 24.95 5.90 -13.81
N ASP A 244 25.57 7.04 -14.06
CA ASP A 244 26.37 7.72 -13.04
C ASP A 244 25.52 8.46 -11.99
N ASP A 245 24.29 8.88 -12.34
CA ASP A 245 23.44 9.68 -11.46
C ASP A 245 21.95 9.40 -11.66
N MET A 246 21.15 9.82 -10.66
CA MET A 246 19.69 9.68 -10.65
C MET A 246 19.01 10.49 -11.75
N ALA A 247 19.53 11.66 -12.11
CA ALA A 247 18.93 12.53 -13.13
C ALA A 247 18.94 11.86 -14.51
N THR A 248 20.06 11.25 -14.88
CA THR A 248 20.19 10.43 -16.10
C THR A 248 19.24 9.24 -16.08
N GLY A 249 19.14 8.54 -14.94
CA GLY A 249 18.22 7.41 -14.79
C GLY A 249 16.74 7.82 -14.90
N ILE A 250 16.35 8.94 -14.30
CA ILE A 250 14.98 9.49 -14.39
C ILE A 250 14.65 9.82 -15.85
N GLU A 251 15.58 10.44 -16.60
CA GLU A 251 15.34 10.79 -18.00
C GLU A 251 15.20 9.54 -18.87
N ILE A 252 15.99 8.49 -18.65
CA ILE A 252 15.85 7.21 -19.35
C ILE A 252 14.46 6.58 -19.09
N LEU A 253 14.00 6.54 -17.82
CA LEU A 253 12.65 6.06 -17.51
C LEU A 253 11.59 6.87 -18.25
N ARG A 254 11.72 8.21 -18.19
CA ARG A 254 10.79 9.13 -18.84
C ARG A 254 10.70 8.91 -20.34
N GLU A 255 11.83 8.86 -21.04
CA GLU A 255 11.87 8.72 -22.50
C GLU A 255 11.18 7.43 -22.98
N VAL A 256 11.45 6.29 -22.31
CA VAL A 256 10.78 5.03 -22.67
C VAL A 256 9.27 5.12 -22.48
N VAL A 257 8.82 5.62 -21.34
CA VAL A 257 7.38 5.62 -21.01
C VAL A 257 6.61 6.69 -21.80
N VAL A 258 7.18 7.89 -21.93
CA VAL A 258 6.57 8.99 -22.71
C VAL A 258 6.58 8.68 -24.21
N GLY A 259 7.54 7.88 -24.69
CA GLY A 259 7.56 7.32 -26.04
C GLY A 259 6.39 6.39 -26.37
N GLY A 260 5.57 6.04 -25.35
CA GLY A 260 4.38 5.20 -25.51
C GLY A 260 4.64 3.71 -25.27
N PHE A 261 5.84 3.34 -24.91
CA PHE A 261 6.20 1.95 -24.57
C PHE A 261 5.90 1.66 -23.09
N ARG A 262 5.45 0.46 -22.81
CA ARG A 262 4.97 0.07 -21.49
C ARG A 262 5.65 -1.22 -21.04
N PRO A 263 6.91 -1.17 -20.61
CA PRO A 263 7.53 -2.32 -19.97
C PRO A 263 6.75 -2.71 -18.71
N SER A 264 6.71 -3.99 -18.35
CA SER A 264 6.03 -4.40 -17.11
C SER A 264 6.78 -3.89 -15.88
N VAL A 265 8.10 -3.88 -15.94
CA VAL A 265 8.96 -3.26 -14.92
C VAL A 265 9.70 -2.08 -15.54
N ALA A 266 9.70 -0.94 -14.84
CA ALA A 266 10.50 0.24 -15.12
C ALA A 266 11.02 0.78 -13.78
N ARG A 267 12.30 0.58 -13.49
CA ARG A 267 12.90 0.89 -12.18
C ARG A 267 14.22 1.62 -12.30
N LEU A 268 14.47 2.48 -11.33
CA LEU A 268 15.74 3.16 -11.12
C LEU A 268 16.11 3.09 -9.64
N TYR A 269 17.33 2.70 -9.35
CA TYR A 269 17.87 2.62 -7.98
C TYR A 269 19.05 3.60 -7.83
N SER A 270 19.09 4.33 -6.70
CA SER A 270 20.27 5.09 -6.31
C SER A 270 21.45 4.16 -6.01
N PRO A 271 22.69 4.65 -5.96
CA PRO A 271 23.85 3.81 -5.68
C PRO A 271 23.74 3.05 -4.35
N GLU A 272 23.22 3.68 -3.31
CA GLU A 272 23.09 3.08 -1.96
C GLU A 272 22.06 1.95 -1.98
N ASP A 273 20.90 2.18 -2.57
CA ASP A 273 19.84 1.18 -2.67
C ASP A 273 20.21 0.07 -3.68
N ALA A 274 20.83 0.43 -4.80
CA ALA A 274 21.38 -0.54 -5.74
C ALA A 274 22.41 -1.50 -5.09
N ASN A 275 23.19 -1.02 -4.14
CA ASN A 275 24.13 -1.86 -3.42
C ASN A 275 23.44 -2.91 -2.54
N GLN A 276 22.24 -2.67 -2.04
CA GLN A 276 21.46 -3.69 -1.31
C GLN A 276 20.97 -4.83 -2.21
N HIS A 277 20.60 -4.51 -3.45
CA HIS A 277 19.98 -5.46 -4.38
C HIS A 277 20.97 -6.06 -5.38
N PHE A 278 21.99 -5.29 -5.77
CA PHE A 278 22.85 -5.52 -6.91
C PHE A 278 24.34 -5.30 -6.60
N ALA A 279 24.76 -5.50 -5.34
CA ALA A 279 26.16 -5.30 -4.91
C ALA A 279 27.19 -6.01 -5.82
N HIS A 280 26.81 -7.15 -6.40
CA HIS A 280 27.70 -7.96 -7.23
C HIS A 280 27.97 -7.36 -8.63
N PHE A 281 27.25 -6.31 -9.06
CA PHE A 281 27.51 -5.64 -10.33
C PHE A 281 27.27 -4.11 -10.33
N SER A 282 26.61 -3.51 -9.33
CA SER A 282 26.26 -2.08 -9.33
C SER A 282 27.46 -1.14 -9.32
N ASN A 283 28.59 -1.57 -8.76
CA ASN A 283 29.85 -0.82 -8.73
C ASN A 283 29.72 0.61 -8.19
N GLY A 284 28.76 0.86 -7.28
CA GLY A 284 28.49 2.19 -6.73
C GLY A 284 27.80 3.15 -7.71
N LYS A 285 27.16 2.63 -8.75
CA LYS A 285 26.37 3.39 -9.72
C LYS A 285 24.88 3.19 -9.52
N CYS A 286 24.07 4.07 -10.11
CA CYS A 286 22.64 3.87 -10.25
C CYS A 286 22.36 2.70 -11.21
N VAL A 287 21.29 1.95 -10.94
CA VAL A 287 20.85 0.82 -11.77
C VAL A 287 19.48 1.12 -12.35
N VAL A 288 19.37 1.14 -13.67
CA VAL A 288 18.09 1.22 -14.40
C VAL A 288 17.72 -0.18 -14.86
N VAL A 289 16.45 -0.58 -14.60
CA VAL A 289 15.93 -1.91 -14.96
C VAL A 289 14.64 -1.80 -15.72
N PHE A 290 14.53 -2.55 -16.82
CA PHE A 290 13.26 -2.74 -17.54
C PHE A 290 12.99 -4.22 -17.79
N VAL A 291 11.71 -4.58 -17.78
CA VAL A 291 11.25 -5.89 -18.26
C VAL A 291 10.16 -5.65 -19.32
N ALA A 292 10.40 -6.11 -20.53
CA ALA A 292 9.39 -6.14 -21.58
C ALA A 292 8.59 -7.44 -21.49
N GLU A 293 7.27 -7.36 -21.45
CA GLU A 293 6.34 -8.47 -21.25
C GLU A 293 5.16 -8.36 -22.21
N GLY A 294 4.62 -9.50 -22.66
CA GLY A 294 3.43 -9.55 -23.49
C GLY A 294 3.57 -10.39 -24.76
N PRO A 295 2.77 -10.15 -25.82
CA PRO A 295 2.95 -10.81 -27.12
C PRO A 295 4.33 -10.52 -27.71
N ALA A 296 4.95 -11.51 -28.37
CA ALA A 296 6.33 -11.42 -28.85
C ALA A 296 6.63 -10.17 -29.70
N SER A 297 5.67 -9.73 -30.55
CA SER A 297 5.85 -8.52 -31.36
C SER A 297 5.88 -7.22 -30.53
N ILE A 298 5.14 -7.17 -29.43
CA ILE A 298 5.14 -6.03 -28.49
C ILE A 298 6.44 -6.04 -27.68
N VAL A 299 6.85 -7.20 -27.19
CA VAL A 299 8.12 -7.38 -26.48
C VAL A 299 9.28 -6.92 -27.33
N ALA A 300 9.39 -7.42 -28.58
CA ALA A 300 10.46 -7.03 -29.49
C ALA A 300 10.51 -5.50 -29.75
N ALA A 301 9.34 -4.87 -29.93
CA ALA A 301 9.27 -3.43 -30.15
C ALA A 301 9.66 -2.64 -28.90
N THR A 302 9.21 -3.08 -27.72
CA THR A 302 9.54 -2.45 -26.43
C THR A 302 11.03 -2.59 -26.12
N SER A 303 11.61 -3.77 -26.34
CA SER A 303 13.05 -4.03 -26.16
C SER A 303 13.91 -3.20 -27.09
N ALA A 304 13.50 -3.06 -28.35
CA ALA A 304 14.22 -2.21 -29.31
C ALA A 304 14.22 -0.73 -28.87
N GLU A 305 13.11 -0.24 -28.35
CA GLU A 305 13.03 1.12 -27.83
C GLU A 305 13.86 1.33 -26.57
N ILE A 306 13.80 0.42 -25.61
CA ILE A 306 14.64 0.45 -24.41
C ILE A 306 16.11 0.57 -24.81
N GLN A 307 16.58 -0.27 -25.75
CA GLN A 307 17.96 -0.23 -26.21
C GLN A 307 18.27 1.10 -26.91
N ARG A 308 17.35 1.61 -27.75
CA ARG A 308 17.53 2.91 -28.41
C ARG A 308 17.70 4.05 -27.40
N VAL A 309 16.89 4.03 -26.33
CA VAL A 309 16.97 5.06 -25.27
C VAL A 309 18.29 4.91 -24.49
N PHE A 310 18.69 3.70 -24.12
CA PHE A 310 20.00 3.50 -23.49
C PHE A 310 21.13 4.08 -24.32
N ASP A 311 21.13 3.85 -25.65
CA ASP A 311 22.18 4.31 -26.55
C ASP A 311 22.24 5.88 -26.70
N LEU A 312 21.21 6.59 -26.24
CA LEU A 312 21.21 8.08 -26.18
C LEU A 312 21.92 8.66 -24.97
N HIS A 313 22.15 7.85 -23.93
CA HIS A 313 22.73 8.27 -22.66
C HIS A 313 24.04 7.52 -22.37
N PRO A 314 24.99 8.12 -21.65
CA PRO A 314 26.14 7.40 -21.13
C PRO A 314 25.69 6.27 -20.21
N HIS A 315 26.06 5.03 -20.52
CA HIS A 315 25.67 3.87 -19.72
C HIS A 315 26.66 2.71 -19.84
N GLU A 316 26.65 1.81 -18.86
CA GLU A 316 27.31 0.51 -18.92
C GLU A 316 26.24 -0.59 -18.99
N LYS A 317 26.39 -1.53 -19.91
CA LYS A 317 25.44 -2.66 -20.06
C LYS A 317 25.56 -3.62 -18.89
N VAL A 318 24.41 -4.15 -18.48
CA VAL A 318 24.30 -5.25 -17.51
C VAL A 318 23.77 -6.49 -18.22
N GLU A 319 24.31 -7.65 -17.88
CA GLU A 319 23.87 -8.92 -18.48
C GLU A 319 22.42 -9.26 -18.06
N PRO A 320 21.50 -9.56 -19.00
CA PRO A 320 20.10 -9.83 -18.73
C PRO A 320 19.85 -10.91 -17.66
N ALA A 321 20.68 -11.96 -17.62
CA ALA A 321 20.54 -13.06 -16.67
C ALA A 321 20.65 -12.62 -15.19
N LEU A 322 21.36 -11.53 -14.91
CA LEU A 322 21.47 -10.98 -13.55
C LEU A 322 20.15 -10.36 -13.09
N ILE A 323 19.40 -9.80 -14.03
CA ILE A 323 18.10 -9.19 -13.77
C ILE A 323 16.99 -10.24 -13.69
N GLU A 324 17.06 -11.29 -14.48
CA GLU A 324 16.15 -12.44 -14.40
C GLU A 324 16.19 -13.07 -13.01
N ALA A 325 17.40 -13.32 -12.47
CA ALA A 325 17.59 -13.88 -11.12
C ALA A 325 17.00 -12.97 -10.01
N TRP A 326 17.10 -11.64 -10.17
CA TRP A 326 16.46 -10.69 -9.26
C TRP A 326 14.94 -10.71 -9.41
N PHE A 327 14.42 -10.76 -10.63
CA PHE A 327 12.99 -10.76 -10.94
C PHE A 327 12.26 -11.94 -10.28
N ASP A 328 12.87 -13.12 -10.26
CA ASP A 328 12.31 -14.32 -9.64
C ASP A 328 12.12 -14.19 -8.10
N ASN A 329 12.79 -13.22 -7.48
CA ASN A 329 12.81 -13.02 -6.03
C ASN A 329 12.08 -11.75 -5.56
N LEU A 330 11.24 -11.14 -6.39
CA LEU A 330 10.61 -9.84 -6.12
C LEU A 330 9.62 -9.82 -4.95
N ASN A 331 9.00 -10.94 -4.61
CA ASN A 331 7.90 -10.98 -3.64
C ASN A 331 8.37 -11.42 -2.25
N TRP A 332 7.67 -10.93 -1.22
CA TRP A 332 7.86 -11.33 0.17
C TRP A 332 6.95 -12.49 0.54
N GLY A 333 7.54 -13.59 0.95
CA GLY A 333 6.81 -14.72 1.54
C GLY A 333 6.87 -14.71 3.07
N PRO A 334 6.10 -15.59 3.75
CA PRO A 334 6.13 -15.74 5.21
C PRO A 334 7.54 -15.99 5.77
N ASP A 335 8.35 -16.77 5.06
CA ASP A 335 9.73 -17.11 5.49
C ASP A 335 10.63 -15.87 5.59
N LYS A 336 10.51 -14.94 4.63
CA LYS A 336 11.27 -13.67 4.68
C LYS A 336 10.84 -12.80 5.86
N ILE A 337 9.56 -12.82 6.22
CA ILE A 337 9.03 -12.06 7.35
C ILE A 337 9.55 -12.62 8.68
N GLU A 338 9.58 -13.94 8.83
CA GLU A 338 10.11 -14.56 10.06
C GLU A 338 11.63 -14.33 10.18
N ALA A 339 12.36 -14.36 9.06
CA ALA A 339 13.78 -14.00 9.05
C ALA A 339 14.00 -12.52 9.44
N GLU A 340 13.17 -11.59 8.95
CA GLU A 340 13.20 -10.18 9.34
C GLU A 340 12.94 -10.00 10.85
N LYS A 341 11.92 -10.67 11.40
CA LYS A 341 11.62 -10.64 12.84
C LYS A 341 12.78 -11.17 13.69
N ALA A 342 13.43 -12.25 13.24
CA ALA A 342 14.59 -12.80 13.93
C ALA A 342 15.76 -11.81 13.94
N ALA A 343 16.06 -11.20 12.79
CA ALA A 343 17.12 -10.20 12.66
C ALA A 343 16.85 -8.96 13.54
N MET A 344 15.60 -8.49 13.59
CA MET A 344 15.24 -7.38 14.49
C MET A 344 15.49 -7.67 15.98
N ARG A 345 15.24 -8.91 16.43
CA ARG A 345 15.50 -9.32 17.81
C ARG A 345 17.01 -9.42 18.12
N GLU A 346 17.78 -9.89 17.16
CA GLU A 346 19.20 -10.21 17.36
C GLU A 346 20.11 -8.99 17.16
N HIS A 347 19.80 -8.14 16.18
CA HIS A 347 20.73 -7.09 15.73
C HIS A 347 20.25 -5.67 16.05
N HIS A 348 19.03 -5.48 16.54
CA HIS A 348 18.46 -4.15 16.79
C HIS A 348 18.59 -3.23 15.57
N HIS A 349 18.43 -3.80 14.39
CA HIS A 349 18.55 -3.15 13.10
C HIS A 349 17.21 -3.22 12.36
N LEU A 350 16.84 -2.14 11.69
CA LEU A 350 15.56 -2.03 11.03
C LEU A 350 15.65 -1.18 9.76
N GLY A 351 14.89 -1.59 8.75
CA GLY A 351 14.68 -0.83 7.54
C GLY A 351 13.21 -0.49 7.31
N TYR A 352 12.97 0.72 6.84
CA TYR A 352 11.67 1.19 6.37
C TYR A 352 11.77 1.88 5.03
N THR A 353 10.60 2.13 4.45
CA THR A 353 10.46 2.91 3.23
C THR A 353 9.34 3.91 3.38
N THR A 354 9.56 5.13 2.89
CA THR A 354 8.52 6.14 2.68
C THR A 354 8.51 6.51 1.21
N GLU A 355 7.36 6.50 0.56
CA GLU A 355 7.25 6.76 -0.87
C GLU A 355 6.32 7.93 -1.17
N ILE A 356 6.61 8.62 -2.27
CA ILE A 356 5.87 9.78 -2.77
C ILE A 356 5.59 9.63 -4.27
N SER A 357 4.75 10.50 -4.81
CA SER A 357 4.52 10.62 -6.24
C SER A 357 4.77 12.03 -6.72
N ALA A 358 5.40 12.17 -7.89
CA ALA A 358 5.66 13.48 -8.48
C ALA A 358 5.67 13.42 -10.01
N ASP A 359 5.50 14.56 -10.64
CA ASP A 359 5.73 14.71 -12.07
C ASP A 359 7.23 14.62 -12.41
N TRP A 360 7.53 14.42 -13.70
CA TRP A 360 8.90 14.26 -14.19
C TRP A 360 9.79 15.48 -13.92
N SER A 361 9.21 16.67 -13.84
CA SER A 361 9.98 17.90 -13.60
C SER A 361 10.36 18.11 -12.13
N SER A 362 9.61 17.50 -11.21
CA SER A 362 9.76 17.72 -9.76
C SER A 362 10.49 16.58 -9.05
N VAL A 363 10.37 15.35 -9.53
CA VAL A 363 10.85 14.16 -8.80
C VAL A 363 12.34 14.18 -8.45
N GLY A 364 13.18 14.67 -9.36
CA GLY A 364 14.62 14.81 -9.12
C GLY A 364 14.95 15.83 -8.02
N ALA A 365 14.28 16.98 -8.05
CA ALA A 365 14.45 18.03 -7.03
C ALA A 365 13.96 17.55 -5.65
N ILE A 366 12.86 16.80 -5.60
CA ILE A 366 12.37 16.18 -4.35
C ILE A 366 13.41 15.19 -3.80
N TYR A 367 13.95 14.32 -4.66
CA TYR A 367 14.98 13.36 -4.27
C TYR A 367 16.19 14.06 -3.63
N ASP A 368 16.75 15.05 -4.32
CA ASP A 368 17.93 15.79 -3.86
C ASP A 368 17.66 16.55 -2.54
N ALA A 369 16.50 17.21 -2.43
CA ALA A 369 16.11 17.94 -1.23
C ALA A 369 15.92 17.03 -0.01
N VAL A 370 15.26 15.88 -0.18
CA VAL A 370 15.08 14.89 0.90
C VAL A 370 16.43 14.33 1.33
N MET A 371 17.28 13.89 0.38
CA MET A 371 18.60 13.34 0.69
C MET A 371 19.47 14.35 1.43
N HIS A 372 19.36 15.64 1.09
CA HIS A 372 20.06 16.71 1.80
C HIS A 372 19.51 16.92 3.21
N ARG A 373 18.20 17.11 3.36
CA ARG A 373 17.56 17.39 4.66
C ARG A 373 17.72 16.25 5.64
N VAL A 374 17.57 15.00 5.20
CA VAL A 374 17.78 13.85 6.09
C VAL A 374 19.20 13.84 6.65
N ARG A 375 20.22 14.11 5.81
CA ARG A 375 21.62 14.16 6.27
C ARG A 375 21.94 15.33 7.17
N THR A 376 21.21 16.44 7.10
CA THR A 376 21.54 17.71 7.81
C THR A 376 20.58 18.05 8.94
N GLU A 377 19.33 17.60 8.90
CA GLU A 377 18.28 18.00 9.84
C GLU A 377 17.70 16.84 10.65
N PHE A 378 17.87 15.58 10.20
CA PHE A 378 17.34 14.45 10.95
C PHE A 378 18.14 14.25 12.25
N PRO A 379 17.48 14.31 13.44
CA PRO A 379 18.20 14.32 14.72
C PRO A 379 19.04 13.06 15.01
N ALA A 380 18.62 11.91 14.46
CA ALA A 380 19.30 10.63 14.62
C ALA A 380 20.05 10.19 13.35
N ALA A 381 20.55 11.15 12.54
CA ALA A 381 21.26 10.84 11.30
C ALA A 381 22.52 9.98 11.48
N SER A 382 23.13 10.02 12.67
CA SER A 382 24.28 9.16 13.01
C SER A 382 23.93 7.68 13.15
N ASP A 383 22.66 7.36 13.39
CA ASP A 383 22.18 5.99 13.57
C ASP A 383 21.82 5.34 12.22
N LEU A 384 21.74 6.16 11.13
CA LEU A 384 21.47 5.65 9.79
C LEU A 384 22.64 4.83 9.25
N THR A 385 22.36 3.61 8.84
CA THR A 385 23.31 2.72 8.19
C THR A 385 23.15 2.73 6.67
N MET A 386 21.96 3.08 6.18
CA MET A 386 21.68 3.29 4.76
C MET A 386 20.63 4.39 4.57
N LEU A 387 20.80 5.18 3.52
CA LEU A 387 19.81 6.11 3.00
C LEU A 387 19.94 6.13 1.49
N GLY A 388 18.94 5.65 0.80
CA GLY A 388 18.89 5.58 -0.66
C GLY A 388 17.49 5.86 -1.19
N GLY A 389 17.30 5.63 -2.48
CA GLY A 389 15.99 5.76 -3.09
C GLY A 389 15.87 5.04 -4.42
N HIS A 390 14.63 4.69 -4.75
CA HIS A 390 14.33 4.11 -6.05
C HIS A 390 12.98 4.57 -6.60
N SER A 391 12.86 4.63 -7.93
CA SER A 391 11.58 4.67 -8.63
C SER A 391 11.22 3.28 -9.12
N SER A 392 9.96 2.90 -9.04
CA SER A 392 9.48 1.57 -9.45
C SER A 392 8.13 1.58 -10.17
N HIS A 393 7.52 2.75 -10.33
CA HIS A 393 6.20 2.91 -10.94
C HIS A 393 6.20 4.17 -11.81
N SER A 394 6.29 3.98 -13.12
CA SER A 394 6.45 5.08 -14.08
C SER A 394 5.22 5.24 -14.95
N TYR A 395 4.80 6.49 -15.15
CA TYR A 395 3.59 6.89 -15.87
C TYR A 395 3.90 7.94 -16.93
N GLN A 396 2.93 8.22 -17.80
CA GLN A 396 3.07 9.27 -18.84
C GLN A 396 3.46 10.64 -18.25
N THR A 397 2.97 10.97 -17.06
CA THR A 397 3.10 12.32 -16.47
C THR A 397 4.08 12.40 -15.32
N GLY A 398 4.62 11.31 -14.84
CA GLY A 398 5.51 11.30 -13.68
C GLY A 398 5.84 9.88 -13.20
N THR A 399 6.41 9.81 -12.02
CA THR A 399 6.81 8.56 -11.39
C THR A 399 6.69 8.65 -9.86
N ASN A 400 6.82 7.51 -9.19
CA ASN A 400 7.02 7.51 -7.74
C ASN A 400 8.50 7.66 -7.40
N MET A 401 8.77 8.00 -6.13
CA MET A 401 10.09 7.89 -5.53
C MET A 401 9.94 7.26 -4.13
N TYR A 402 10.59 6.14 -3.92
CA TYR A 402 10.82 5.59 -2.59
C TYR A 402 12.07 6.21 -1.98
N PHE A 403 11.99 6.49 -0.70
CA PHE A 403 13.14 6.72 0.17
C PHE A 403 13.28 5.50 1.07
N VAL A 404 14.40 4.82 0.94
CA VAL A 404 14.73 3.61 1.71
C VAL A 404 15.77 4.00 2.75
N TYR A 405 15.56 3.63 3.99
CA TYR A 405 16.47 3.96 5.08
C TYR A 405 16.53 2.84 6.10
N ASP A 406 17.75 2.48 6.46
CA ASP A 406 18.03 1.51 7.50
C ASP A 406 18.77 2.21 8.64
N TYR A 407 18.54 1.76 9.86
CA TYR A 407 19.17 2.32 11.05
C TYR A 407 19.40 1.28 12.14
N ASP A 408 20.44 1.52 12.93
CA ASP A 408 20.68 0.81 14.17
C ASP A 408 19.90 1.48 15.29
N ILE A 409 19.15 0.69 16.07
CA ILE A 409 18.22 1.22 17.07
C ILE A 409 18.97 1.47 18.39
N ASP A 410 19.08 2.74 18.77
CA ASP A 410 19.67 3.21 20.02
C ASP A 410 18.60 3.90 20.89
N CYS A 411 17.52 3.17 21.21
CA CYS A 411 16.46 3.62 22.12
C CYS A 411 15.65 2.41 22.63
N ALA A 412 14.76 2.65 23.59
CA ALA A 412 13.80 1.63 24.00
C ALA A 412 12.85 1.28 22.84
N PRO A 413 12.41 0.01 22.72
CA PRO A 413 11.55 -0.39 21.61
C PRO A 413 10.26 0.43 21.46
N ALA A 414 9.69 0.92 22.56
CA ALA A 414 8.50 1.78 22.55
C ALA A 414 8.74 3.16 21.91
N GLU A 415 9.99 3.62 21.83
CA GLU A 415 10.37 4.96 21.36
C GLU A 415 10.81 4.94 19.88
N GLU A 416 10.99 3.77 19.29
CA GLU A 416 11.60 3.57 17.98
C GLU A 416 10.88 4.36 16.87
N ILE A 417 9.56 4.24 16.78
CA ILE A 417 8.75 4.93 15.76
C ILE A 417 8.89 6.44 15.86
N GLU A 418 8.78 6.99 17.08
CA GLU A 418 8.86 8.43 17.33
C GLU A 418 10.28 8.99 17.12
N LYS A 419 11.31 8.19 17.40
CA LYS A 419 12.70 8.62 17.23
C LYS A 419 13.13 8.60 15.76
N TYR A 420 12.72 7.59 14.99
CA TYR A 420 13.25 7.37 13.65
C TYR A 420 12.21 7.62 12.55
N HIS A 421 11.14 6.84 12.52
CA HIS A 421 10.23 6.89 11.38
C HIS A 421 9.44 8.20 11.29
N VAL A 422 8.87 8.68 12.37
CA VAL A 422 8.04 9.90 12.35
C VAL A 422 8.82 11.11 11.81
N PRO A 423 10.04 11.42 12.27
CA PRO A 423 10.81 12.53 11.73
C PRO A 423 11.27 12.33 10.29
N LEU A 424 11.66 11.10 9.89
CA LEU A 424 12.05 10.80 8.51
C LEU A 424 10.87 10.95 7.56
N ASN A 425 9.72 10.37 7.93
CA ASN A 425 8.48 10.50 7.16
C ASN A 425 8.06 11.98 7.02
N ALA A 426 8.19 12.78 8.09
CA ALA A 426 7.87 14.20 8.04
C ALA A 426 8.76 14.96 7.03
N ILE A 427 10.07 14.76 7.06
CA ILE A 427 11.00 15.39 6.10
C ILE A 427 10.62 15.03 4.66
N ILE A 428 10.36 13.76 4.39
CA ILE A 428 10.03 13.26 3.03
C ILE A 428 8.71 13.84 2.54
N VAL A 429 7.66 13.78 3.36
CA VAL A 429 6.33 14.30 3.03
C VAL A 429 6.35 15.82 2.80
N GLU A 430 7.03 16.56 3.68
CA GLU A 430 7.14 18.02 3.56
C GLU A 430 7.85 18.45 2.28
N GLU A 431 8.94 17.77 1.90
CA GLU A 431 9.63 18.07 0.65
C GLU A 431 8.79 17.70 -0.58
N ALA A 432 8.10 16.59 -0.54
CA ALA A 432 7.17 16.21 -1.62
C ALA A 432 6.12 17.33 -1.84
N LEU A 433 5.43 17.74 -0.77
CA LEU A 433 4.41 18.78 -0.85
C LEU A 433 4.99 20.16 -1.25
N ARG A 434 6.17 20.52 -0.75
CA ARG A 434 6.85 21.79 -1.09
C ARG A 434 7.17 21.90 -2.57
N HIS A 435 7.52 20.79 -3.20
CA HIS A 435 7.85 20.74 -4.63
C HIS A 435 6.67 20.32 -5.53
N GLY A 436 5.44 20.32 -5.00
CA GLY A 436 4.22 20.05 -5.77
C GLY A 436 3.96 18.57 -6.06
N GLY A 437 4.68 17.66 -5.39
CA GLY A 437 4.39 16.22 -5.39
C GLY A 437 3.27 15.85 -4.42
N SER A 438 2.86 14.59 -4.44
CA SER A 438 1.93 14.01 -3.47
C SER A 438 2.69 13.32 -2.35
N MET A 439 2.19 13.46 -1.13
CA MET A 439 2.77 12.85 0.07
C MET A 439 2.74 11.32 0.07
N VAL A 440 2.05 10.69 -0.88
CA VAL A 440 1.87 9.24 -0.95
C VAL A 440 1.59 8.81 -2.39
N HIS A 441 2.17 7.67 -2.77
CA HIS A 441 1.88 7.03 -4.05
C HIS A 441 0.93 5.83 -3.90
N HIS A 442 1.20 4.90 -2.95
CA HIS A 442 0.40 3.66 -2.84
C HIS A 442 0.40 2.98 -1.46
N HIS A 443 1.15 3.46 -0.47
CA HIS A 443 1.09 2.87 0.88
C HIS A 443 -0.17 3.27 1.65
N GLY A 444 -0.89 4.30 1.19
CA GLY A 444 -2.01 4.91 1.87
C GLY A 444 -1.57 6.02 2.83
N ILE A 445 -2.55 6.75 3.33
CA ILE A 445 -2.35 7.83 4.31
C ILE A 445 -2.18 7.24 5.72
N GLY A 446 -2.96 6.22 6.05
CA GLY A 446 -3.00 5.62 7.36
C GLY A 446 -3.28 6.64 8.46
N LYS A 447 -2.64 6.45 9.62
CA LYS A 447 -2.67 7.41 10.73
C LYS A 447 -1.42 8.30 10.75
N TYR A 448 -0.31 7.81 10.22
CA TYR A 448 0.97 8.53 10.28
C TYR A 448 1.06 9.68 9.29
N ARG A 449 0.40 9.62 8.13
CA ARG A 449 0.34 10.72 7.15
C ARG A 449 -0.92 11.58 7.25
N THR A 450 -1.90 11.18 8.06
CA THR A 450 -3.14 11.96 8.29
C THR A 450 -2.89 13.44 8.68
N PRO A 451 -1.85 13.84 9.43
CA PRO A 451 -1.57 15.24 9.72
C PRO A 451 -1.40 16.13 8.48
N TRP A 452 -0.95 15.59 7.37
CA TRP A 452 -0.75 16.34 6.10
C TRP A 452 -1.93 16.25 5.13
N THR A 453 -3.01 15.52 5.45
CA THR A 453 -4.14 15.31 4.52
C THR A 453 -4.75 16.65 4.05
N LEU A 454 -4.84 17.65 4.93
CA LEU A 454 -5.35 18.96 4.55
C LEU A 454 -4.42 19.68 3.56
N ALA A 455 -3.11 19.60 3.76
CA ALA A 455 -2.12 20.18 2.86
C ALA A 455 -2.09 19.47 1.49
N GLU A 456 -2.18 18.14 1.49
CA GLU A 456 -2.27 17.32 0.27
C GLU A 456 -3.46 17.71 -0.61
N HIS A 457 -4.64 17.83 -0.01
CA HIS A 457 -5.88 18.05 -0.77
C HIS A 457 -6.24 19.53 -0.96
N GLY A 458 -5.69 20.44 -0.17
CA GLY A 458 -6.02 21.86 -0.22
C GLY A 458 -7.54 22.10 -0.22
N SER A 459 -8.06 22.85 -1.19
CA SER A 459 -9.50 23.16 -1.32
C SER A 459 -10.36 21.90 -1.59
N ALA A 460 -9.80 20.83 -2.15
CA ALA A 460 -10.52 19.58 -2.40
C ALA A 460 -10.82 18.79 -1.10
N TYR A 461 -10.14 19.09 0.00
CA TYR A 461 -10.41 18.46 1.30
C TYR A 461 -11.86 18.61 1.75
N ALA A 462 -12.53 19.70 1.38
CA ALA A 462 -13.96 19.91 1.70
C ALA A 462 -14.86 18.82 1.09
N ILE A 463 -14.51 18.31 -0.10
CA ILE A 463 -15.24 17.20 -0.74
C ILE A 463 -14.97 15.90 0.04
N LEU A 464 -13.73 15.64 0.37
CA LEU A 464 -13.35 14.45 1.15
C LEU A 464 -14.04 14.43 2.53
N ALA A 465 -14.03 15.56 3.26
CA ALA A 465 -14.74 15.72 4.51
C ALA A 465 -16.26 15.55 4.35
N GLY A 466 -16.82 16.03 3.24
CA GLY A 466 -18.24 15.84 2.90
C GLY A 466 -18.61 14.36 2.69
N LEU A 467 -17.73 13.56 2.09
CA LEU A 467 -17.93 12.11 1.97
C LEU A 467 -17.98 11.43 3.36
N LYS A 468 -17.05 11.79 4.26
CA LYS A 468 -17.07 11.28 5.63
C LYS A 468 -18.35 11.64 6.35
N GLN A 469 -18.77 12.91 6.30
CA GLN A 469 -20.01 13.39 6.93
C GLN A 469 -21.26 12.68 6.38
N GLN A 470 -21.28 12.37 5.08
CA GLN A 470 -22.40 11.71 4.41
C GLN A 470 -22.48 10.22 4.74
N PHE A 471 -21.35 9.51 4.73
CA PHE A 471 -21.32 8.04 4.78
C PHE A 471 -21.03 7.49 6.17
N ASP A 472 -20.37 8.25 7.02
CA ASP A 472 -20.09 7.90 8.42
C ASP A 472 -20.32 9.09 9.36
N PRO A 473 -21.57 9.57 9.46
CA PRO A 473 -21.88 10.75 10.28
C PRO A 473 -21.58 10.55 11.76
N ASN A 474 -21.62 9.34 12.26
CA ASN A 474 -21.30 8.98 13.64
C ASN A 474 -19.80 8.80 13.88
N GLY A 475 -18.97 8.78 12.82
CA GLY A 475 -17.53 8.70 12.91
C GLY A 475 -17.02 7.40 13.50
N ILE A 476 -17.69 6.27 13.25
CA ILE A 476 -17.32 4.97 13.80
C ILE A 476 -16.22 4.27 13.00
N MET A 477 -16.03 4.62 11.72
CA MET A 477 -15.13 3.90 10.82
C MET A 477 -13.70 4.41 10.95
N ASN A 478 -12.80 3.53 11.36
CA ASN A 478 -11.34 3.67 11.38
C ASN A 478 -10.85 5.06 11.79
N LYS A 479 -11.21 5.50 13.00
CA LYS A 479 -10.88 6.84 13.53
C LYS A 479 -9.39 7.16 13.38
N GLY A 480 -9.09 8.37 12.91
CA GLY A 480 -7.74 8.89 12.73
C GLY A 480 -7.09 8.51 11.40
N THR A 481 -7.72 7.68 10.57
CA THR A 481 -7.24 7.35 9.22
C THR A 481 -7.84 8.30 8.21
N ILE A 482 -7.01 8.92 7.36
CA ILE A 482 -7.37 9.94 6.35
C ILE A 482 -7.92 11.23 6.97
N TYR A 483 -8.81 11.12 7.96
CA TYR A 483 -9.54 12.23 8.57
C TYR A 483 -8.95 12.54 9.95
N PRO A 484 -8.32 13.73 10.14
CA PRO A 484 -7.76 14.10 11.44
C PRO A 484 -8.83 14.12 12.54
N VAL A 485 -8.51 13.57 13.70
CA VAL A 485 -9.34 13.68 14.91
C VAL A 485 -9.08 15.04 15.54
N ALA A 486 -10.14 15.74 15.98
CA ALA A 486 -10.00 17.02 16.65
C ALA A 486 -9.15 16.88 17.93
N GLY A 487 -8.03 17.59 18.00
CA GLY A 487 -7.10 17.55 19.15
C GLY A 487 -5.90 16.61 19.00
N ALA A 488 -5.85 15.74 18.01
CA ALA A 488 -4.66 14.98 17.69
C ALA A 488 -3.77 15.79 16.70
N GLY A 489 -3.10 16.80 17.20
CA GLY A 489 -2.27 17.67 16.39
C GLY A 489 -0.78 17.35 16.61
N ILE A 490 -0.15 16.67 15.64
CA ILE A 490 1.21 17.08 15.26
C ILE A 490 0.98 18.24 14.30
N ALA A 491 1.01 19.46 14.81
CA ALA A 491 0.96 20.64 13.95
C ALA A 491 2.19 20.61 13.05
N PRO A 492 2.04 20.75 11.71
CA PRO A 492 3.19 21.00 10.87
C PRO A 492 3.93 22.21 11.43
N ARG A 493 5.21 22.05 11.78
CA ARG A 493 6.08 23.16 12.15
C ARG A 493 6.22 24.03 10.90
N GLY A 494 5.60 25.21 10.92
CA GLY A 494 5.64 26.22 9.85
C GLY A 494 7.02 26.73 9.54
#